data_50746dded9487be0824d7b114f049e01
#
_entry.id   50746dded9487be0824d7b114f049e01
#
_cell.length_a   1.000
_cell.length_b   1.000
_cell.length_c   1.000
_cell.angle_alpha   90.00
_cell.angle_beta   90.00
_cell.angle_gamma   90.00
#
_symmetry.space_group_name_H-M   'P 1'
#
loop_
_entity.id
_entity.type
_entity.pdbx_description
1 polymer ?
#
loop_
_entity_poly.entity_id
_entity_poly.type
_entity_poly.pdbx_seq_one_letter_code
_entity_poly.pdbx_strand_id
1 'polypeptide(L)'
;LTVDAWRLGDDTTGTTPGTTANYNIIPGNAPARYIALAEDASAASASSTSLTGEITAGGCGRALGTYAHTLGASSLTLTKAVSVTASFPAIHRAGLFQVSTASSSLLSFETVLNADANVINGDTLQVTWTITLS
;
A
#
# COMPACT_ATOMS: atom_id res chain seq x y z
N LEU A 1 -19.85 2.86 10.60
CA LEU A 1 -19.30 1.69 9.92
C LEU A 1 -17.92 1.38 10.48
N THR A 2 -17.64 0.13 10.85
CA THR A 2 -16.33 -0.29 11.35
C THR A 2 -15.66 -1.22 10.36
N VAL A 3 -14.33 -1.26 10.36
CA VAL A 3 -13.55 -2.17 9.50
C VAL A 3 -13.84 -3.64 9.86
N ASP A 4 -14.18 -3.92 11.11
CA ASP A 4 -14.51 -5.27 11.60
C ASP A 4 -15.76 -5.87 10.92
N ALA A 5 -16.74 -5.01 10.61
CA ALA A 5 -17.96 -5.43 9.94
C ALA A 5 -17.80 -5.47 8.41
N TRP A 6 -16.69 -4.96 7.90
CA TRP A 6 -16.41 -4.83 6.49
C TRP A 6 -15.42 -5.90 6.05
N ARG A 7 -15.88 -6.88 5.34
CA ARG A 7 -14.99 -7.81 4.65
C ARG A 7 -14.56 -7.15 3.35
N LEU A 8 -13.32 -6.73 3.31
CA LEU A 8 -12.67 -6.26 2.08
C LEU A 8 -12.25 -7.48 1.22
N GLY A 9 -13.25 -8.26 0.82
CA GLY A 9 -13.05 -9.46 0.01
C GLY A 9 -13.54 -10.75 0.67
N ASP A 10 -13.51 -11.82 -0.10
CA ASP A 10 -13.95 -13.13 0.34
C ASP A 10 -12.89 -13.77 1.24
N ASP A 11 -13.27 -14.03 2.48
CA ASP A 11 -12.57 -14.98 3.31
C ASP A 11 -13.28 -16.34 3.24
N THR A 12 -12.92 -17.12 2.26
CA THR A 12 -13.42 -18.48 2.12
C THR A 12 -12.97 -19.42 3.25
N THR A 13 -12.04 -18.96 4.11
CA THR A 13 -11.51 -19.74 5.22
C THR A 13 -12.27 -19.54 6.53
N GLY A 14 -13.24 -18.62 6.56
CA GLY A 14 -14.06 -18.37 7.75
C GLY A 14 -13.34 -17.72 8.93
N THR A 15 -12.21 -17.09 8.67
CA THR A 15 -11.45 -16.38 9.71
C THR A 15 -12.19 -15.16 10.22
N THR A 16 -12.02 -14.86 11.50
CA THR A 16 -12.69 -13.76 12.18
C THR A 16 -12.33 -12.40 11.53
N PRO A 17 -13.30 -11.51 11.28
CA PRO A 17 -13.03 -10.15 10.84
C PRO A 17 -11.99 -9.46 11.74
N GLY A 18 -11.13 -8.67 11.15
CA GLY A 18 -10.08 -7.97 11.90
C GLY A 18 -8.76 -8.70 12.04
N THR A 19 -8.64 -9.95 11.56
CA THR A 19 -7.36 -10.65 11.50
C THR A 19 -6.58 -10.25 10.25
N THR A 20 -5.26 -10.36 10.31
CA THR A 20 -4.35 -9.94 9.22
C THR A 20 -4.58 -10.64 7.88
N ALA A 21 -5.29 -11.76 7.88
CA ALA A 21 -5.53 -12.55 6.68
C ALA A 21 -6.62 -11.99 5.77
N ASN A 22 -7.48 -11.11 6.28
CA ASN A 22 -8.79 -10.85 5.66
C ASN A 22 -8.91 -9.48 4.98
N TYR A 23 -7.83 -8.76 4.85
CA TYR A 23 -7.81 -7.54 4.07
C TYR A 23 -7.65 -7.88 2.58
N ASN A 24 -8.80 -7.97 1.91
CA ASN A 24 -8.86 -8.23 0.47
C ASN A 24 -10.05 -7.45 -0.12
N ILE A 25 -9.81 -6.64 -1.13
CA ILE A 25 -10.85 -5.82 -1.77
C ILE A 25 -11.50 -6.48 -2.99
N ILE A 26 -10.95 -7.60 -3.45
CA ILE A 26 -11.51 -8.35 -4.58
C ILE A 26 -11.69 -9.79 -4.13
N PRO A 27 -12.92 -10.33 -4.15
CA PRO A 27 -13.18 -11.72 -3.79
C PRO A 27 -12.29 -12.71 -4.55
N GLY A 28 -11.69 -13.63 -3.82
CA GLY A 28 -10.82 -14.66 -4.40
C GLY A 28 -9.39 -14.20 -4.74
N ASN A 29 -9.04 -12.93 -4.49
CA ASN A 29 -7.69 -12.41 -4.72
C ASN A 29 -6.92 -12.16 -3.44
N ALA A 30 -5.60 -12.07 -3.56
CA ALA A 30 -4.73 -11.75 -2.44
C ALA A 30 -5.02 -10.33 -1.89
N PRO A 31 -4.85 -10.11 -0.58
CA PRO A 31 -5.02 -8.78 0.00
C PRO A 31 -4.06 -7.75 -0.62
N ALA A 32 -4.53 -6.51 -0.79
CA ALA A 32 -3.71 -5.41 -1.27
C ALA A 32 -2.79 -4.90 -0.15
N ARG A 33 -1.64 -5.55 0.03
CA ARG A 33 -0.69 -5.30 1.12
C ARG A 33 0.71 -4.88 0.68
N TYR A 34 0.99 -4.90 -0.61
CA TYR A 34 2.30 -4.50 -1.10
C TYR A 34 2.30 -3.00 -1.37
N ILE A 35 3.15 -2.29 -0.65
CA ILE A 35 3.35 -0.85 -0.79
C ILE A 35 4.39 -0.62 -1.89
N ALA A 36 4.03 0.19 -2.88
CA ALA A 36 4.91 0.67 -3.93
C ALA A 36 5.05 2.19 -3.86
N LEU A 37 6.16 2.71 -4.33
CA LEU A 37 6.48 4.14 -4.36
C LEU A 37 6.82 4.56 -5.79
N ALA A 38 6.59 5.83 -6.14
CA ALA A 38 6.89 6.36 -7.46
C ALA A 38 7.37 7.81 -7.42
N GLU A 39 8.24 8.15 -8.35
CA GLU A 39 8.75 9.52 -8.58
C GLU A 39 7.89 10.32 -9.56
N ASP A 40 6.90 9.71 -10.19
CA ASP A 40 5.99 10.40 -11.12
C ASP A 40 5.04 11.32 -10.37
N ALA A 41 5.00 12.60 -10.79
CA ALA A 41 4.21 13.66 -10.15
C ALA A 41 2.78 13.81 -10.72
N SER A 42 2.35 12.95 -11.63
CA SER A 42 1.00 13.02 -12.21
C SER A 42 -0.07 12.75 -11.16
N ALA A 43 -1.27 13.28 -11.38
CA ALA A 43 -2.40 13.07 -10.48
C ALA A 43 -2.81 11.58 -10.47
N ALA A 44 -3.27 11.12 -9.29
CA ALA A 44 -3.89 9.81 -9.15
C ALA A 44 -5.18 9.73 -10.00
N SER A 45 -5.44 8.58 -10.60
CA SER A 45 -6.63 8.37 -11.43
C SER A 45 -7.36 7.09 -11.06
N ALA A 46 -8.68 7.17 -10.95
CA ALA A 46 -9.53 6.01 -10.68
C ALA A 46 -9.45 4.91 -11.77
N SER A 47 -8.92 5.23 -12.94
CA SER A 47 -8.71 4.27 -14.03
C SER A 47 -7.31 3.68 -14.06
N SER A 48 -6.42 4.07 -13.14
CA SER A 48 -5.06 3.53 -13.08
C SER A 48 -5.08 2.06 -12.68
N THR A 49 -4.37 1.25 -13.44
CA THR A 49 -4.16 -0.18 -13.16
C THR A 49 -2.73 -0.49 -12.71
N SER A 50 -1.83 0.47 -12.88
CA SER A 50 -0.42 0.41 -12.50
C SER A 50 0.03 1.76 -11.95
N LEU A 51 1.13 1.77 -11.21
CA LEU A 51 1.73 3.00 -10.67
C LEU A 51 2.80 3.49 -11.65
N THR A 52 2.51 4.61 -12.34
CA THR A 52 3.45 5.22 -13.29
C THR A 52 4.71 5.68 -12.54
N GLY A 53 5.88 5.42 -13.12
CA GLY A 53 7.16 5.78 -12.50
C GLY A 53 7.49 4.99 -11.24
N GLU A 54 6.93 3.78 -11.09
CA GLU A 54 7.18 2.92 -9.93
C GLU A 54 8.67 2.66 -9.73
N ILE A 55 9.15 2.87 -8.51
CA ILE A 55 10.51 2.57 -8.09
C ILE A 55 10.63 1.06 -7.87
N THR A 56 11.55 0.42 -8.59
CA THR A 56 11.75 -1.03 -8.56
C THR A 56 13.06 -1.47 -7.91
N ALA A 57 13.92 -0.52 -7.56
CA ALA A 57 15.26 -0.77 -7.02
C ALA A 57 15.60 0.20 -5.88
N GLY A 58 16.87 0.23 -5.45
CA GLY A 58 17.36 1.19 -4.47
C GLY A 58 16.76 1.04 -3.06
N GLY A 59 16.26 -0.14 -2.71
CA GLY A 59 15.62 -0.39 -1.42
C GLY A 59 14.14 0.05 -1.35
N CYS A 60 13.68 0.88 -2.29
CA CYS A 60 12.32 1.43 -2.32
C CYS A 60 11.35 0.68 -3.25
N GLY A 61 11.73 -0.50 -3.73
CA GLY A 61 10.83 -1.39 -4.49
C GLY A 61 9.66 -1.87 -3.66
N ARG A 62 8.65 -2.48 -4.30
CA ARG A 62 7.46 -3.01 -3.62
C ARG A 62 7.81 -3.82 -2.40
N ALA A 63 7.15 -3.54 -1.31
CA ALA A 63 7.39 -4.22 -0.04
C ALA A 63 6.08 -4.57 0.66
N LEU A 64 6.05 -5.74 1.29
CA LEU A 64 4.91 -6.18 2.08
C LEU A 64 4.74 -5.28 3.32
N GLY A 65 3.59 -4.63 3.43
CA GLY A 65 3.22 -3.84 4.59
C GLY A 65 2.77 -4.71 5.76
N THR A 66 3.06 -4.26 6.98
CA THR A 66 2.52 -4.82 8.20
C THR A 66 1.15 -4.23 8.45
N TYR A 67 0.14 -5.07 8.51
CA TYR A 67 -1.24 -4.69 8.82
C TYR A 67 -1.42 -4.49 10.32
N ALA A 68 -2.16 -3.45 10.69
CA ALA A 68 -2.64 -3.23 12.04
C ALA A 68 -4.06 -2.65 12.02
N HIS A 69 -4.90 -3.15 12.92
CA HIS A 69 -6.27 -2.69 13.12
C HIS A 69 -6.66 -2.89 14.59
N THR A 70 -7.39 -1.94 15.14
CA THR A 70 -7.98 -2.04 16.47
C THR A 70 -9.45 -2.39 16.34
N LEU A 71 -9.89 -3.43 17.03
CA LEU A 71 -11.28 -3.89 17.01
C LEU A 71 -12.23 -2.72 17.34
N GLY A 72 -13.25 -2.52 16.52
CA GLY A 72 -14.21 -1.43 16.64
C GLY A 72 -13.78 -0.12 15.97
N ALA A 73 -12.54 0.01 15.50
CA ALA A 73 -12.11 1.19 14.78
C ALA A 73 -12.67 1.24 13.35
N SER A 74 -12.83 2.47 12.81
CA SER A 74 -13.21 2.69 11.42
C SER A 74 -12.00 2.76 10.47
N SER A 75 -10.79 2.56 10.97
CA SER A 75 -9.56 2.64 10.17
C SER A 75 -8.64 1.45 10.41
N LEU A 76 -7.85 1.15 9.40
CA LEU A 76 -6.73 0.20 9.47
C LEU A 76 -5.46 0.88 8.95
N THR A 77 -4.31 0.34 9.29
CA THR A 77 -3.02 0.80 8.78
C THR A 77 -2.23 -0.33 8.16
N LEU A 78 -1.44 0.04 7.15
CA LEU A 78 -0.39 -0.79 6.56
C LEU A 78 0.91 0.00 6.65
N THR A 79 1.90 -0.52 7.36
CA THR A 79 3.16 0.18 7.60
C THR A 79 4.33 -0.63 7.08
N LYS A 80 5.27 0.03 6.43
CA LYS A 80 6.55 -0.55 6.03
C LYS A 80 7.68 0.45 6.19
N ALA A 81 8.74 0.02 6.86
CA ALA A 81 10.04 0.68 6.83
C ALA A 81 10.92 0.01 5.78
N VAL A 82 11.59 0.81 4.96
CA VAL A 82 12.54 0.36 3.94
C VAL A 82 13.89 1.02 4.15
N SER A 83 14.97 0.26 3.96
CA SER A 83 16.33 0.80 3.96
C SER A 83 16.67 1.26 2.55
N VAL A 84 16.93 2.55 2.39
CA VAL A 84 17.22 3.18 1.11
C VAL A 84 18.67 2.94 0.72
N THR A 85 18.90 2.43 -0.49
CA THR A 85 20.25 2.12 -1.00
C THR A 85 20.59 2.91 -2.27
N ALA A 86 19.76 3.89 -2.64
CA ALA A 86 19.98 4.84 -3.73
C ALA A 86 19.43 6.21 -3.33
N SER A 87 19.59 7.22 -4.18
CA SER A 87 19.03 8.54 -3.93
C SER A 87 17.78 8.73 -4.79
N PHE A 88 16.69 9.19 -4.16
CA PHE A 88 15.43 9.53 -4.82
C PHE A 88 15.08 10.97 -4.40
N PRO A 89 15.26 11.96 -5.29
CA PRO A 89 15.10 13.37 -4.95
C PRO A 89 13.65 13.76 -4.66
N ALA A 90 12.69 13.02 -5.21
CA ALA A 90 11.29 13.31 -5.01
C ALA A 90 10.43 12.04 -5.22
N ILE A 91 10.02 11.41 -4.14
CA ILE A 91 8.98 10.38 -4.17
C ILE A 91 7.65 11.10 -4.00
N HIS A 92 6.81 11.11 -5.04
CA HIS A 92 5.56 11.87 -5.11
C HIS A 92 4.32 11.02 -4.81
N ARG A 93 4.37 9.72 -5.09
CA ARG A 93 3.18 8.86 -5.08
C ARG A 93 3.45 7.55 -4.37
N ALA A 94 2.38 6.99 -3.83
CA ALA A 94 2.38 5.63 -3.30
C ALA A 94 1.19 4.84 -3.86
N GLY A 95 1.35 3.52 -3.96
CA GLY A 95 0.32 2.59 -4.39
C GLY A 95 0.25 1.36 -3.50
N LEU A 96 -0.93 0.74 -3.43
CA LEU A 96 -1.15 -0.56 -2.80
C LEU A 96 -1.50 -1.60 -3.85
N PHE A 97 -0.80 -2.71 -3.82
CA PHE A 97 -0.92 -3.80 -4.77
C PHE A 97 -1.22 -5.14 -4.09
N GLN A 98 -1.84 -6.05 -4.85
CA GLN A 98 -2.13 -7.41 -4.40
C GLN A 98 -0.93 -8.35 -4.57
N VAL A 99 0.06 -7.96 -5.36
CA VAL A 99 1.23 -8.80 -5.70
C VAL A 99 2.55 -8.06 -5.47
N SER A 100 3.59 -8.82 -5.19
CA SER A 100 4.95 -8.30 -4.96
C SER A 100 5.68 -7.91 -6.26
N THR A 101 5.25 -8.44 -7.40
CA THR A 101 5.92 -8.21 -8.69
C THR A 101 5.69 -6.78 -9.16
N ALA A 102 6.77 -6.03 -9.33
CA ALA A 102 6.73 -4.69 -9.88
C ALA A 102 6.17 -4.68 -11.32
N SER A 103 5.64 -3.54 -11.74
CA SER A 103 5.04 -3.33 -13.06
C SER A 103 3.81 -4.21 -13.36
N SER A 104 3.23 -4.87 -12.37
CA SER A 104 1.95 -5.57 -12.53
C SER A 104 0.79 -4.58 -12.51
N SER A 105 -0.32 -4.97 -13.13
CA SER A 105 -1.54 -4.17 -13.26
C SER A 105 -2.55 -4.35 -12.12
N LEU A 106 -2.12 -4.88 -10.96
CA LEU A 106 -3.01 -5.16 -9.82
C LEU A 106 -2.94 -4.06 -8.76
N LEU A 107 -2.93 -2.80 -9.21
CA LEU A 107 -3.06 -1.63 -8.37
C LEU A 107 -4.46 -1.57 -7.77
N SER A 108 -4.57 -1.48 -6.46
CA SER A 108 -5.85 -1.39 -5.74
C SER A 108 -6.14 0.04 -5.27
N PHE A 109 -5.11 0.74 -4.81
CA PHE A 109 -5.20 2.12 -4.37
C PHE A 109 -3.95 2.87 -4.79
N GLU A 110 -4.10 4.16 -5.12
CA GLU A 110 -2.99 5.08 -5.28
C GLU A 110 -3.30 6.42 -4.62
N THR A 111 -2.25 7.12 -4.22
CA THR A 111 -2.35 8.48 -3.69
C THR A 111 -1.12 9.29 -4.03
N VAL A 112 -1.33 10.60 -4.17
CA VAL A 112 -0.25 11.58 -4.19
C VAL A 112 0.11 11.91 -2.73
N LEU A 113 1.38 11.97 -2.41
CA LEU A 113 1.84 12.35 -1.08
C LEU A 113 1.59 13.85 -0.85
N ASN A 114 1.27 14.24 0.39
CA ASN A 114 1.06 15.65 0.75
C ASN A 114 2.34 16.49 0.60
N ALA A 115 3.50 15.86 0.72
CA ALA A 115 4.80 16.44 0.47
C ALA A 115 5.71 15.35 -0.09
N ASP A 116 6.59 15.75 -1.00
CA ASP A 116 7.56 14.84 -1.60
C ASP A 116 8.54 14.32 -0.56
N ALA A 117 8.86 13.05 -0.62
CA ALA A 117 9.93 12.49 0.18
C ALA A 117 11.24 12.51 -0.60
N ASN A 118 12.22 13.22 -0.06
CA ASN A 118 13.60 13.22 -0.56
C ASN A 118 14.41 12.30 0.33
N VAL A 119 14.98 11.26 -0.24
CA VAL A 119 15.77 10.26 0.48
C VAL A 119 17.07 9.97 -0.25
N ILE A 120 18.12 9.66 0.51
CA ILE A 120 19.44 9.32 -0.01
C ILE A 120 19.86 7.92 0.47
N ASN A 121 20.93 7.41 -0.14
CA ASN A 121 21.54 6.14 0.29
C ASN A 121 21.90 6.18 1.78
N GLY A 122 21.44 5.19 2.53
CA GLY A 122 21.64 5.06 3.97
C GLY A 122 20.46 5.50 4.82
N ASP A 123 19.47 6.18 4.23
CA ASP A 123 18.24 6.57 4.94
C ASP A 123 17.32 5.37 5.23
N THR A 124 16.44 5.56 6.19
CA THR A 124 15.28 4.69 6.40
C THR A 124 14.02 5.47 6.10
N LEU A 125 13.23 5.00 5.15
CA LEU A 125 11.92 5.57 4.82
C LEU A 125 10.83 4.70 5.43
N GLN A 126 9.97 5.28 6.28
CA GLN A 126 8.77 4.61 6.76
C GLN A 126 7.55 5.14 6.01
N VAL A 127 6.80 4.23 5.43
CA VAL A 127 5.53 4.51 4.75
C VAL A 127 4.40 3.92 5.57
N THR A 128 3.38 4.72 5.86
CA THR A 128 2.15 4.28 6.52
C THR A 128 0.95 4.65 5.66
N TRP A 129 0.20 3.64 5.23
CA TRP A 129 -1.12 3.81 4.65
C TRP A 129 -2.16 3.73 5.75
N THR A 130 -3.06 4.71 5.79
CA THR A 130 -4.25 4.66 6.64
C THR A 130 -5.48 4.62 5.74
N ILE A 131 -6.27 3.57 5.86
CA ILE A 131 -7.55 3.42 5.16
C ILE A 131 -8.65 3.61 6.19
N THR A 132 -9.49 4.63 5.97
CA THR A 132 -10.61 4.96 6.86
C THR A 132 -11.92 4.80 6.12
N LEU A 133 -12.89 4.16 6.78
CA LEU A 133 -14.27 4.03 6.32
C LEU A 133 -15.10 5.12 6.97
N SER A 134 -15.77 5.90 6.18
CA SER A 134 -16.66 6.99 6.62
C SER A 134 -18.12 6.70 6.29
#